data_8441bdd652e1860238e31313b3e7a520
#
_entry.id   8441bdd652e1860238e31313b3e7a520
#
_cell.length_a   1.000
_cell.length_b   1.000
_cell.length_c   1.000
_cell.angle_alpha   90.00
_cell.angle_beta   90.00
_cell.angle_gamma   90.00
#
_symmetry.space_group_name_H-M   'P 1'
#
loop_
_entity.id
_entity.type
_entity.pdbx_description
1 polymer ?
#
loop_
_entity_poly.entity_id
_entity_poly.type
_entity_poly.pdbx_seq_one_letter_code
_entity_poly.pdbx_strand_id
1 'polypeptide(L)'
;MTDFLNSHLAEIDPEVAEQIDNERRRQQEGLEMIASENHTAVSIMEAQGSVLTNKYAEGYPGRRYYGGCEYVDVIEQLAIDRAKE
;
A
#
# COMPACT_ATOMS: atom_id res chain seq x y z
N MET A 1 -13.25 -21.91 12.70
CA MET A 1 -11.94 -21.60 12.13
C MET A 1 -11.95 -20.21 11.55
N THR A 2 -10.91 -19.47 11.83
CA THR A 2 -10.77 -18.11 11.30
C THR A 2 -10.59 -18.15 9.78
N ASP A 3 -11.31 -17.31 9.07
CA ASP A 3 -11.12 -17.17 7.63
C ASP A 3 -9.85 -16.37 7.40
N PHE A 4 -8.78 -17.07 7.09
CA PHE A 4 -7.45 -16.49 6.91
C PHE A 4 -7.43 -15.35 5.89
N LEU A 5 -8.12 -15.52 4.77
CA LEU A 5 -8.08 -14.54 3.69
C LEU A 5 -8.78 -13.23 4.03
N ASN A 6 -9.73 -13.26 4.95
CA ASN A 6 -10.52 -12.08 5.29
C ASN A 6 -10.26 -11.55 6.69
N SER A 7 -9.39 -12.20 7.44
CA SER A 7 -9.08 -11.78 8.81
C SER A 7 -8.03 -10.68 8.83
N HIS A 8 -8.17 -9.77 9.75
CA HIS A 8 -7.21 -8.69 9.95
C HIS A 8 -5.93 -9.19 10.62
N LEU A 9 -4.84 -8.44 10.45
CA LEU A 9 -3.54 -8.83 10.99
C LEU A 9 -3.60 -9.10 12.50
N ALA A 10 -4.31 -8.26 13.25
CA ALA A 10 -4.39 -8.42 14.71
C ALA A 10 -5.02 -9.75 15.13
N GLU A 11 -5.88 -10.34 14.30
CA GLU A 11 -6.49 -11.62 14.57
C GLU A 11 -5.57 -12.78 14.23
N ILE A 12 -4.83 -12.66 13.12
CA ILE A 12 -3.95 -13.72 12.62
C ILE A 12 -2.63 -13.73 13.39
N ASP A 13 -2.07 -12.56 13.62
CA ASP A 13 -0.76 -12.43 14.27
C ASP A 13 -0.73 -11.20 15.18
N PRO A 14 -1.27 -11.33 16.39
CA PRO A 14 -1.30 -10.21 17.32
C PRO A 14 0.10 -9.74 17.74
N GLU A 15 1.09 -10.60 17.70
CA GLU A 15 2.46 -10.20 18.06
C GLU A 15 3.04 -9.21 17.04
N VAL A 16 2.86 -9.49 15.75
CA VAL A 16 3.32 -8.56 14.71
C VAL A 16 2.49 -7.28 14.74
N ALA A 17 1.17 -7.39 14.92
CA ALA A 17 0.30 -6.22 15.01
C ALA A 17 0.72 -5.30 16.15
N GLU A 18 1.11 -5.86 17.29
CA GLU A 18 1.60 -5.09 18.43
C GLU A 18 2.89 -4.35 18.09
N GLN A 19 3.80 -4.99 17.37
CA GLN A 19 5.06 -4.34 17.00
C GLN A 19 4.85 -3.22 15.99
N ILE A 20 3.91 -3.37 15.08
CA ILE A 20 3.55 -2.28 14.16
C ILE A 20 3.01 -1.08 14.93
N ASP A 21 2.18 -1.33 15.94
CA ASP A 21 1.64 -0.27 16.78
C ASP A 21 2.73 0.41 17.60
N ASN A 22 3.67 -0.36 18.10
CA ASN A 22 4.84 0.17 18.81
C ASN A 22 5.70 1.03 17.90
N GLU A 23 5.91 0.58 16.66
CA GLU A 23 6.70 1.35 15.68
C GLU A 23 5.99 2.64 15.30
N ARG A 24 4.66 2.60 15.16
CA ARG A 24 3.88 3.81 14.90
C ARG A 24 4.10 4.85 16.01
N ARG A 25 4.06 4.40 17.26
CA ARG A 25 4.31 5.27 18.41
C ARG A 25 5.73 5.81 18.40
N ARG A 26 6.70 4.96 18.09
CA ARG A 26 8.10 5.38 18.01
C ARG A 26 8.28 6.50 17.00
N GLN A 27 7.65 6.37 15.83
CA GLN A 27 7.74 7.40 14.78
C GLN A 27 7.05 8.70 15.18
N GLN A 28 5.95 8.61 15.94
CA GLN A 28 5.22 9.80 16.38
C GLN A 28 5.96 10.56 17.49
N GLU A 29 6.67 9.85 18.34
CA GLU A 29 7.30 10.43 19.53
C GLU A 29 8.78 10.72 19.33
N GLY A 30 9.41 10.09 18.36
CA GLY A 30 10.84 10.22 18.12
C GLY A 30 11.17 11.34 17.13
N LEU A 31 12.39 11.84 17.23
CA LEU A 31 12.93 12.79 16.27
C LEU A 31 13.78 12.02 15.27
N GLU A 32 13.40 12.08 13.99
CA GLU A 32 14.10 11.36 12.93
C GLU A 32 15.28 12.19 12.42
N MET A 33 16.48 11.64 12.56
CA MET A 33 17.70 12.33 12.18
C MET A 33 18.40 11.74 10.95
N ILE A 34 17.81 10.68 10.39
CA ILE A 34 18.38 10.04 9.20
C ILE A 34 17.84 10.75 7.96
N ALA A 35 18.73 11.42 7.22
CA ALA A 35 18.34 12.29 6.11
C ALA A 35 17.64 11.56 4.96
N SER A 36 17.89 10.25 4.81
CA SER A 36 17.29 9.45 3.75
C SER A 36 15.91 8.90 4.10
N GLU A 37 15.45 9.09 5.33
CA GLU A 37 14.15 8.60 5.77
C GLU A 37 13.14 9.73 5.84
N ASN A 38 11.90 9.43 5.50
CA ASN A 38 10.82 10.39 5.56
C ASN A 38 9.51 9.65 5.84
N HIS A 39 8.50 10.41 6.21
CA HIS A 39 7.17 9.84 6.48
C HIS A 39 6.35 9.78 5.21
N THR A 40 5.72 8.63 4.98
CA THR A 40 4.79 8.44 3.88
C THR A 40 3.39 8.80 4.34
N ALA A 41 2.65 9.51 3.52
CA ALA A 41 1.27 9.87 3.83
C ALA A 41 0.41 8.61 4.04
N VAL A 42 -0.54 8.70 4.96
CA VAL A 42 -1.45 7.60 5.26
C VAL A 42 -2.18 7.13 3.99
N SER A 43 -2.63 8.06 3.15
CA SER A 43 -3.33 7.71 1.91
C SER A 43 -2.47 6.89 0.95
N ILE A 44 -1.18 7.15 0.91
CA ILE A 44 -0.24 6.38 0.08
C ILE A 44 -0.12 4.95 0.62
N MET A 45 0.02 4.83 1.94
CA MET A 45 0.10 3.50 2.58
C MET A 45 -1.19 2.71 2.40
N GLU A 46 -2.34 3.36 2.44
CA GLU A 46 -3.63 2.72 2.20
C GLU A 46 -3.74 2.18 0.77
N ALA A 47 -3.28 2.95 -0.21
CA ALA A 47 -3.29 2.51 -1.60
C ALA A 47 -2.39 1.28 -1.79
N GLN A 48 -1.21 1.31 -1.20
CA GLN A 48 -0.26 0.21 -1.31
C GLN A 48 -0.77 -1.06 -0.65
N GLY A 49 -1.45 -0.93 0.49
CA GLY A 49 -2.00 -2.07 1.23
C GLY A 49 -3.39 -2.50 0.76
N SER A 50 -3.86 -1.99 -0.37
CA SER A 50 -5.17 -2.33 -0.92
C SER A 50 -5.10 -3.60 -1.78
N VAL A 51 -6.26 -3.96 -2.35
CA VAL A 51 -6.37 -5.11 -3.26
C VAL A 51 -5.50 -4.97 -4.52
N LEU A 52 -5.02 -3.76 -4.81
CA LEU A 52 -4.09 -3.54 -5.92
C LEU A 52 -2.82 -4.38 -5.75
N THR A 53 -2.47 -4.70 -4.51
CA THR A 53 -1.32 -5.56 -4.18
C THR A 53 -1.41 -6.92 -4.88
N ASN A 54 -2.60 -7.40 -5.19
CA ASN A 54 -2.83 -8.71 -5.78
C ASN A 54 -2.70 -8.73 -7.31
N LYS A 55 -2.57 -7.56 -7.95
CA LYS A 55 -2.70 -7.49 -9.40
C LYS A 55 -1.37 -7.23 -10.10
N TYR A 56 -0.97 -8.15 -10.96
CA TYR A 56 0.13 -7.94 -11.90
C TYR A 56 -0.36 -7.05 -13.03
N ALA A 57 0.34 -5.94 -13.24
CA ALA A 57 -0.03 -4.95 -14.25
C ALA A 57 1.16 -4.60 -15.14
N GLU A 58 1.92 -5.61 -15.52
CA GLU A 58 3.09 -5.44 -16.38
C GLU A 58 2.66 -4.85 -17.73
N GLY A 59 3.37 -3.81 -18.15
CA GLY A 59 3.03 -3.06 -19.36
C GLY A 59 2.56 -1.66 -19.01
N TYR A 60 1.70 -1.09 -19.85
CA TYR A 60 1.17 0.26 -19.70
C TYR A 60 -0.34 0.27 -19.93
N PRO A 61 -1.05 1.33 -19.56
CA PRO A 61 -2.49 1.41 -19.79
C PRO A 61 -2.87 1.08 -21.24
N GLY A 62 -3.78 0.14 -21.43
CA GLY A 62 -4.19 -0.33 -22.75
C GLY A 62 -3.21 -1.27 -23.42
N ARG A 63 -2.06 -1.52 -22.83
CA ARG A 63 -0.99 -2.37 -23.38
C ARG A 63 -0.43 -3.29 -22.31
N ARG A 64 -1.28 -4.11 -21.73
CA ARG A 64 -0.89 -5.03 -20.66
C ARG A 64 -0.58 -6.42 -21.19
N TYR A 65 0.32 -7.11 -20.51
CA TYR A 65 0.62 -8.50 -20.81
C TYR A 65 -0.45 -9.44 -20.26
N TYR A 66 -1.22 -9.00 -19.27
CA TYR A 66 -2.24 -9.81 -18.61
C TYR A 66 -3.58 -9.09 -18.63
N GLY A 67 -4.68 -9.86 -18.58
CA GLY A 67 -6.02 -9.31 -18.48
C GLY A 67 -6.35 -8.84 -17.06
N GLY A 68 -7.52 -8.25 -16.91
CA GLY A 68 -8.03 -7.83 -15.61
C GLY A 68 -7.47 -6.51 -15.10
N CYS A 69 -7.01 -5.65 -16.00
CA CYS A 69 -6.40 -4.38 -15.63
C CYS A 69 -7.30 -3.17 -15.86
N GLU A 70 -8.59 -3.36 -16.01
CA GLU A 70 -9.54 -2.27 -16.31
C GLU A 70 -9.40 -1.10 -15.33
N TYR A 71 -9.34 -1.41 -14.04
CA TYR A 71 -9.27 -0.38 -13.00
C TYR A 71 -7.84 0.07 -12.71
N VAL A 72 -6.88 -0.82 -12.83
CA VAL A 72 -5.46 -0.46 -12.72
C VAL A 72 -5.09 0.54 -13.82
N ASP A 73 -5.62 0.34 -15.03
CA ASP A 73 -5.40 1.27 -16.14
C ASP A 73 -5.93 2.66 -15.80
N VAL A 74 -7.12 2.74 -15.19
CA VAL A 74 -7.69 4.03 -14.77
C VAL A 74 -6.79 4.71 -13.76
N ILE A 75 -6.33 3.98 -12.75
CA ILE A 75 -5.47 4.53 -11.68
C ILE A 75 -4.16 5.02 -12.26
N GLU A 76 -3.52 4.23 -13.11
CA GLU A 76 -2.24 4.63 -13.70
C GLU A 76 -2.40 5.82 -14.63
N GLN A 77 -3.49 5.86 -15.40
CA GLN A 77 -3.77 7.00 -16.27
C GLN A 77 -4.02 8.29 -15.47
N LEU A 78 -4.73 8.17 -14.33
CA LEU A 78 -4.91 9.30 -13.43
C LEU A 78 -3.57 9.83 -12.93
N ALA A 79 -2.66 8.94 -12.57
CA ALA A 79 -1.33 9.34 -12.11
C ALA A 79 -0.56 10.09 -13.21
N ILE A 80 -0.63 9.57 -14.44
CA ILE A 80 0.02 10.21 -15.58
C ILE A 80 -0.57 11.60 -15.82
N ASP A 81 -1.88 11.70 -15.86
CA ASP A 81 -2.57 12.96 -16.14
C ASP A 81 -2.28 14.00 -15.06
N ARG A 82 -2.33 13.60 -13.80
CA ARG A 82 -2.07 14.50 -12.68
C ARG A 82 -0.61 14.95 -12.62
N ALA A 83 0.31 14.09 -13.02
CA ALA A 83 1.73 14.45 -13.08
C ALA A 83 2.00 15.50 -14.15
N LYS A 84 1.18 15.55 -15.20
CA LYS A 84 1.31 16.52 -16.30
C LYS A 84 0.70 17.88 -15.97
N GLU A 85 -0.14 17.95 -14.98
CA GLU A 85 -0.72 19.23 -14.55
C GLU A 85 0.36 20.09 -13.85
#